data_2c29912cc7c831417516fa4508adb804
#
_entry.id   2c29912cc7c831417516fa4508adb804
#
_cell.length_a   1.000
_cell.length_b   1.000
_cell.length_c   1.000
_cell.angle_alpha   90.00
_cell.angle_beta   90.00
_cell.angle_gamma   90.00
#
_symmetry.space_group_name_H-M   'P 1'
#
loop_
_entity.id
_entity.type
_entity.pdbx_description
1 polymer ?
#
loop_
_entity_poly.entity_id
_entity_poly.type
_entity_poly.pdbx_seq_one_letter_code
_entity_poly.pdbx_strand_id
1 'polypeptide(L)'
;SVREICRNAERIAILENVMNPTNVGAAIRSAAALNMDAVLLTPGCSNPLYRRAIRVSMGTVFQIPWTILREEEAGKWPEEGMAFLGRLGYRTAAMALRSESADIDDERLRREKKLAVILGTEGDGLMDGTIERCN
;
A
#
# COMPACT_ATOMS: atom_id res chain seq x y z
N SER A 1 -5.94 1.69 -14.03
CA SER A 1 -5.26 0.41 -13.80
C SER A 1 -4.02 0.60 -12.96
N VAL A 2 -3.53 -0.49 -12.41
CA VAL A 2 -2.30 -0.46 -11.60
C VAL A 2 -1.13 -0.01 -12.47
N ARG A 3 -1.03 -0.51 -13.68
CA ARG A 3 0.07 -0.14 -14.57
C ARG A 3 0.09 1.35 -14.89
N GLU A 4 -1.07 1.94 -15.09
CA GLU A 4 -1.17 3.38 -15.38
C GLU A 4 -0.72 4.21 -14.18
N ILE A 5 -1.21 3.88 -13.00
CA ILE A 5 -0.86 4.58 -11.76
C ILE A 5 0.63 4.44 -11.46
N CYS A 6 1.18 3.23 -11.63
CA CYS A 6 2.56 2.95 -11.28
C CYS A 6 3.58 3.41 -12.30
N ARG A 7 3.14 3.89 -13.46
CA ARG A 7 4.09 4.28 -14.52
C ARG A 7 5.12 5.29 -14.03
N ASN A 8 4.68 6.31 -13.31
CA ASN A 8 5.55 7.38 -12.82
C ASN A 8 5.64 7.45 -11.30
N ALA A 9 4.91 6.57 -10.57
CA ALA A 9 4.90 6.60 -9.13
C ALA A 9 6.17 5.95 -8.56
N GLU A 10 6.89 6.67 -7.72
CA GLU A 10 8.13 6.19 -7.10
C GLU A 10 7.91 5.70 -5.68
N ARG A 11 7.00 6.31 -4.95
CA ARG A 11 6.66 5.94 -3.57
C ARG A 11 5.19 5.61 -3.48
N ILE A 12 4.87 4.35 -3.27
CA ILE A 12 3.48 3.91 -3.15
C ILE A 12 3.24 3.22 -1.82
N ALA A 13 2.03 3.39 -1.30
CA ALA A 13 1.56 2.68 -0.12
C ALA A 13 0.61 1.58 -0.58
N ILE A 14 0.74 0.39 0.01
CA ILE A 14 -0.14 -0.73 -0.27
C ILE A 14 -0.85 -1.11 1.02
N LEU A 15 -2.18 -1.07 0.98
CA LEU A 15 -3.00 -1.46 2.12
C LEU A 15 -3.39 -2.94 1.96
N GLU A 16 -2.97 -3.77 2.92
CA GLU A 16 -3.27 -5.19 2.88
C GLU A 16 -4.45 -5.51 3.79
N ASN A 17 -5.55 -5.93 3.19
CA ASN A 17 -6.74 -6.42 3.91
C ASN A 17 -7.25 -5.49 5.02
N VAL A 18 -7.18 -4.19 4.79
CA VAL A 18 -7.69 -3.19 5.72
C VAL A 18 -9.19 -3.08 5.51
N MET A 19 -9.96 -3.81 6.33
CA MET A 19 -11.41 -3.94 6.16
C MET A 19 -12.22 -2.83 6.83
N ASN A 20 -11.64 -2.10 7.76
CA ASN A 20 -12.33 -1.02 8.45
C ASN A 20 -12.25 0.27 7.63
N PRO A 21 -13.40 0.85 7.21
CA PRO A 21 -13.38 2.08 6.39
C PRO A 21 -12.67 3.26 7.06
N THR A 22 -12.73 3.35 8.39
CA THR A 22 -12.02 4.39 9.14
C THR A 22 -10.51 4.26 8.94
N ASN A 23 -9.99 3.03 9.01
CA ASN A 23 -8.57 2.77 8.84
C ASN A 23 -8.12 3.00 7.40
N VAL A 24 -8.95 2.66 6.42
CA VAL A 24 -8.68 2.95 5.02
C VAL A 24 -8.54 4.46 4.82
N GLY A 25 -9.49 5.23 5.33
CA GLY A 25 -9.46 6.69 5.22
C GLY A 25 -8.25 7.30 5.90
N ALA A 26 -7.92 6.83 7.10
CA ALA A 26 -6.76 7.32 7.85
C ALA A 26 -5.45 7.00 7.11
N ALA A 27 -5.34 5.81 6.53
CA ALA A 27 -4.15 5.42 5.79
C ALA A 27 -3.95 6.27 4.53
N ILE A 28 -5.04 6.54 3.80
CA ILE A 28 -4.98 7.40 2.61
C ILE A 28 -4.56 8.82 2.99
N ARG A 29 -5.13 9.34 4.08
CA ARG A 29 -4.77 10.66 4.59
C ARG A 29 -3.29 10.74 4.95
N SER A 30 -2.77 9.71 5.64
CA SER A 30 -1.37 9.65 6.02
C SER A 30 -0.46 9.55 4.80
N ALA A 31 -0.84 8.74 3.80
CA ALA A 31 -0.07 8.61 2.57
C ALA A 31 0.03 9.95 1.84
N ALA A 32 -1.06 10.69 1.77
CA ALA A 32 -1.07 12.02 1.16
C ALA A 32 -0.17 12.98 1.95
N ALA A 33 -0.24 12.96 3.27
CA ALA A 33 0.57 13.82 4.12
C ALA A 33 2.07 13.53 4.01
N LEU A 34 2.42 12.27 3.74
CA LEU A 34 3.81 11.86 3.55
C LEU A 34 4.27 12.01 2.09
N ASN A 35 3.46 12.62 1.26
CA ASN A 35 3.76 12.84 -0.16
C ASN A 35 3.99 11.54 -0.94
N MET A 36 3.26 10.49 -0.59
CA MET A 36 3.25 9.27 -1.41
C MET A 36 2.62 9.57 -2.76
N ASP A 37 3.09 8.90 -3.80
CA ASP A 37 2.61 9.13 -5.16
C ASP A 37 1.31 8.41 -5.48
N ALA A 38 1.04 7.31 -4.79
CA ALA A 38 -0.17 6.53 -5.02
C ALA A 38 -0.45 5.57 -3.86
N VAL A 39 -1.69 5.09 -3.80
CA VAL A 39 -2.11 4.07 -2.84
C VAL A 39 -2.74 2.91 -3.61
N LEU A 40 -2.29 1.71 -3.33
CA LEU A 40 -2.88 0.49 -3.88
C LEU A 40 -3.54 -0.30 -2.73
N LEU A 41 -4.68 -0.91 -3.01
CA LEU A 41 -5.41 -1.68 -2.01
C LEU A 41 -5.57 -3.11 -2.50
N THR A 42 -5.31 -4.09 -1.61
CA THR A 42 -5.61 -5.47 -1.96
C THR A 42 -7.14 -5.66 -2.01
N PRO A 43 -7.62 -6.69 -2.72
CA PRO A 43 -9.08 -6.87 -2.88
C PRO A 43 -9.86 -7.03 -1.59
N GLY A 44 -9.20 -7.42 -0.49
CA GLY A 44 -9.85 -7.56 0.81
C GLY A 44 -10.11 -6.26 1.55
N CYS A 45 -9.61 -5.13 1.04
CA CYS A 45 -9.80 -3.84 1.69
C CYS A 45 -11.22 -3.32 1.51
N SER A 46 -11.68 -2.49 2.46
CA SER A 46 -12.91 -1.71 2.29
C SER A 46 -12.73 -0.69 1.18
N ASN A 47 -13.82 -0.38 0.50
CA ASN A 47 -13.80 0.59 -0.59
C ASN A 47 -13.48 1.99 -0.04
N PRO A 48 -12.46 2.68 -0.58
CA PRO A 48 -12.15 4.05 -0.16
C PRO A 48 -13.26 5.06 -0.38
N LEU A 49 -14.23 4.74 -1.21
CA LEU A 49 -15.36 5.63 -1.49
C LEU A 49 -16.55 5.46 -0.55
N TYR A 50 -16.44 4.58 0.46
CA TYR A 50 -17.45 4.54 1.51
C TYR A 50 -17.44 5.87 2.26
N ARG A 51 -18.65 6.31 2.66
CA ARG A 51 -18.82 7.63 3.30
C ARG A 51 -17.85 7.86 4.46
N ARG A 52 -17.68 6.86 5.33
CA ARG A 52 -16.77 6.98 6.48
C ARG A 52 -15.32 7.14 6.05
N ALA A 53 -14.89 6.38 5.04
CA ALA A 53 -13.52 6.48 4.54
C ALA A 53 -13.27 7.87 3.93
N ILE A 54 -14.20 8.38 3.14
CA ILE A 54 -14.09 9.72 2.55
C ILE A 54 -13.97 10.77 3.65
N ARG A 55 -14.82 10.69 4.68
CA ARG A 55 -14.84 11.65 5.78
C ARG A 55 -13.53 11.61 6.56
N VAL A 56 -13.06 10.43 6.93
CA VAL A 56 -11.83 10.28 7.71
C VAL A 56 -10.60 10.70 6.90
N SER A 57 -10.61 10.46 5.59
CA SER A 57 -9.51 10.89 4.72
C SER A 57 -9.46 12.42 4.55
N MET A 58 -10.50 13.12 4.98
CA MET A 58 -10.62 14.57 4.81
C MET A 58 -10.51 15.00 3.34
N GLY A 59 -11.06 14.16 2.46
CA GLY A 59 -11.09 14.42 1.02
C GLY A 59 -9.82 14.03 0.27
N THR A 60 -8.78 13.55 0.96
CA THR A 60 -7.54 13.16 0.27
C THR A 60 -7.74 11.98 -0.68
N VAL A 61 -8.80 11.18 -0.47
CA VAL A 61 -9.16 10.09 -1.38
C VAL A 61 -9.40 10.61 -2.81
N PHE A 62 -9.71 11.89 -2.98
CA PHE A 62 -9.90 12.50 -4.30
C PHE A 62 -8.64 13.22 -4.79
N GLN A 63 -7.59 13.29 -3.99
CA GLN A 63 -6.37 14.03 -4.29
C GLN A 63 -5.19 13.13 -4.64
N ILE A 64 -5.11 11.95 -4.02
CA ILE A 64 -4.02 11.00 -4.30
C ILE A 64 -4.54 9.88 -5.19
N PRO A 65 -3.81 9.50 -6.25
CA PRO A 65 -4.21 8.36 -7.08
C PRO A 65 -4.27 7.07 -6.27
N TRP A 66 -5.32 6.29 -6.48
CA TRP A 66 -5.44 4.98 -5.85
C TRP A 66 -6.17 4.01 -6.76
N THR A 67 -5.93 2.73 -6.56
CA THR A 67 -6.66 1.68 -7.24
C THR A 67 -6.57 0.37 -6.45
N ILE A 68 -7.38 -0.60 -6.85
CA ILE A 68 -7.39 -1.92 -6.24
C ILE A 68 -6.49 -2.86 -7.06
N LEU A 69 -5.68 -3.65 -6.36
CA LEU A 69 -4.84 -4.69 -6.99
C LEU A 69 -5.73 -5.88 -7.38
N ARG A 70 -6.47 -5.74 -8.45
CA ARG A 70 -7.40 -6.77 -8.90
C ARG A 70 -6.65 -8.00 -9.41
N GLU A 71 -7.18 -9.18 -9.11
CA GLU A 71 -6.56 -10.43 -9.54
C GLU A 71 -6.42 -10.52 -11.06
N GLU A 72 -7.34 -9.96 -11.80
CA GLU A 72 -7.31 -9.96 -13.27
C GLU A 72 -6.08 -9.25 -13.82
N GLU A 73 -5.54 -8.29 -13.10
CA GLU A 73 -4.35 -7.53 -13.54
C GLU A 73 -3.08 -7.99 -12.81
N ALA A 74 -3.16 -8.12 -11.49
CA ALA A 74 -1.97 -8.30 -10.64
C ALA A 74 -1.78 -9.73 -10.13
N GLY A 75 -2.77 -10.61 -10.32
CA GLY A 75 -2.72 -11.96 -9.78
C GLY A 75 -3.11 -11.99 -8.30
N LYS A 76 -2.99 -13.16 -7.70
CA LYS A 76 -3.41 -13.35 -6.31
C LYS A 76 -2.40 -12.77 -5.34
N TRP A 77 -2.90 -12.02 -4.37
CA TRP A 77 -2.08 -11.49 -3.30
C TRP A 77 -1.87 -12.55 -2.20
N PRO A 78 -0.68 -12.69 -1.57
CA PRO A 78 0.49 -11.83 -1.84
C PRO A 78 1.43 -12.33 -2.93
N GLU A 79 1.44 -13.62 -3.25
CA GLU A 79 2.48 -14.24 -4.07
C GLU A 79 2.60 -13.61 -5.45
N GLU A 80 1.51 -13.66 -6.20
CA GLU A 80 1.51 -13.15 -7.58
C GLU A 80 1.51 -11.63 -7.61
N GLY A 81 0.77 -11.01 -6.68
CA GLY A 81 0.71 -9.54 -6.59
C GLY A 81 2.06 -8.92 -6.31
N MET A 82 2.83 -9.49 -5.39
CA MET A 82 4.16 -8.97 -5.07
C MET A 82 5.14 -9.20 -6.22
N ALA A 83 5.04 -10.34 -6.90
CA ALA A 83 5.84 -10.59 -8.08
C ALA A 83 5.53 -9.58 -9.19
N PHE A 84 4.25 -9.25 -9.36
CA PHE A 84 3.80 -8.23 -10.30
C PHE A 84 4.44 -6.87 -10.01
N LEU A 85 4.45 -6.46 -8.74
CA LEU A 85 5.08 -5.20 -8.34
C LEU A 85 6.59 -5.22 -8.57
N GLY A 86 7.23 -6.37 -8.33
CA GLY A 86 8.65 -6.53 -8.61
C GLY A 86 8.96 -6.32 -10.09
N ARG A 87 8.11 -6.85 -10.97
CA ARG A 87 8.29 -6.67 -12.42
C ARG A 87 8.09 -5.21 -12.85
N LEU A 88 7.32 -4.44 -12.08
CA LEU A 88 7.16 -3.00 -12.32
C LEU A 88 8.32 -2.18 -11.74
N GLY A 89 9.27 -2.84 -11.07
CA GLY A 89 10.47 -2.19 -10.58
C GLY A 89 10.45 -1.79 -9.11
N TYR A 90 9.42 -2.18 -8.36
CA TYR A 90 9.31 -1.79 -6.95
C TYR A 90 10.06 -2.75 -6.04
N ARG A 91 10.77 -2.15 -5.08
CA ARG A 91 11.23 -2.86 -3.91
C ARG A 91 10.11 -2.76 -2.86
N THR A 92 9.81 -3.85 -2.18
CA THR A 92 8.73 -3.88 -1.20
C THR A 92 9.28 -3.86 0.21
N ALA A 93 8.64 -3.09 1.09
CA ALA A 93 9.00 -3.00 2.49
C ALA A 93 7.74 -3.17 3.34
N ALA A 94 7.78 -4.08 4.29
CA ALA A 94 6.65 -4.31 5.19
C ALA A 94 6.75 -3.39 6.40
N MET A 95 5.66 -2.71 6.72
CA MET A 95 5.53 -1.95 7.97
C MET A 95 4.89 -2.86 9.00
N ALA A 96 5.68 -3.76 9.54
CA ALA A 96 5.24 -4.63 10.62
C ALA A 96 5.50 -3.93 11.96
N LEU A 97 4.57 -4.08 12.91
CA LEU A 97 4.73 -3.54 14.27
C LEU A 97 5.71 -4.41 15.06
N ARG A 98 6.92 -4.59 14.53
CA ARG A 98 7.98 -5.35 15.19
C ARG A 98 9.18 -4.45 15.37
N SER A 99 9.85 -4.59 16.52
CA SER A 99 11.02 -3.78 16.85
C SER A 99 12.18 -3.96 15.86
N GLU A 100 12.15 -5.02 15.07
CA GLU A 100 13.17 -5.33 14.08
C GLU A 100 12.90 -4.77 12.70
N SER A 101 11.74 -4.12 12.52
CA SER A 101 11.38 -3.53 11.23
C SER A 101 12.25 -2.33 10.93
N ALA A 102 12.66 -2.21 9.67
CA ALA A 102 13.38 -1.02 9.23
C ALA A 102 12.45 0.19 9.29
N ASP A 103 13.01 1.32 9.71
CA ASP A 103 12.27 2.58 9.68
C ASP A 103 12.05 3.00 8.22
N ILE A 104 10.90 3.62 7.95
CA ILE A 104 10.62 4.17 6.62
C ILE A 104 11.68 5.20 6.20
N ASP A 105 12.36 5.80 7.19
CA ASP A 105 13.46 6.73 6.96
C ASP A 105 14.82 6.06 6.82
N ASP A 106 14.88 4.73 6.83
CA ASP A 106 16.13 3.99 6.61
C ASP A 106 16.75 4.41 5.29
N GLU A 107 18.04 4.74 5.34
CA GLU A 107 18.76 5.23 4.17
C GLU A 107 18.72 4.24 3.01
N ARG A 108 18.73 2.94 3.29
CA ARG A 108 18.65 1.93 2.24
C ARG A 108 17.34 2.01 1.48
N LEU A 109 16.24 2.35 2.17
CA LEU A 109 14.92 2.52 1.54
C LEU A 109 14.84 3.83 0.77
N ARG A 110 15.49 4.88 1.26
CA ARG A 110 15.51 6.18 0.57
C ARG A 110 16.22 6.09 -0.78
N ARG A 111 17.22 5.22 -0.89
CA ARG A 111 17.99 5.06 -2.12
C ARG A 111 17.26 4.32 -3.21
N GLU A 112 16.19 3.60 -2.86
CA GLU A 112 15.43 2.87 -3.86
C GLU A 112 14.68 3.85 -4.75
N LYS A 113 14.80 3.67 -6.06
CA LYS A 113 14.09 4.51 -7.01
C LYS A 113 12.58 4.31 -6.91
N LYS A 114 12.14 3.05 -6.80
CA LYS A 114 10.74 2.71 -6.64
C LYS A 114 10.54 1.88 -5.39
N LEU A 115 9.77 2.41 -4.45
CA LEU A 115 9.51 1.78 -3.17
C LEU A 115 8.02 1.62 -2.93
N ALA A 116 7.61 0.40 -2.58
CA ALA A 116 6.25 0.10 -2.16
C ALA A 116 6.26 -0.30 -0.67
N VAL A 117 5.56 0.47 0.14
CA VAL A 117 5.45 0.22 1.58
C VAL A 117 4.11 -0.46 1.85
N ILE A 118 4.15 -1.66 2.45
CA ILE A 118 2.95 -2.46 2.70
C ILE A 118 2.50 -2.29 4.15
N LEU A 119 1.25 -1.88 4.32
CA LEU A 119 0.64 -1.62 5.63
C LEU A 119 -0.48 -2.62 5.89
N GLY A 120 -0.47 -3.25 7.07
CA GLY A 120 -1.52 -4.17 7.48
C GLY A 120 -2.45 -3.57 8.52
N THR A 121 -3.38 -4.38 9.03
CA THR A 121 -4.28 -3.97 10.10
C THR A 121 -3.58 -3.93 11.45
N GLU A 122 -4.11 -3.13 12.37
CA GLU A 122 -3.56 -3.04 13.72
C GLU A 122 -3.69 -4.36 14.50
N GLY A 123 -4.75 -5.13 14.24
CA GLY A 123 -5.02 -6.37 14.97
C GLY A 123 -4.14 -7.53 14.54
N ASP A 124 -4.24 -7.90 13.27
CA ASP A 124 -3.57 -9.08 12.74
C ASP A 124 -2.22 -8.77 12.06
N GLY A 125 -1.95 -7.50 11.77
CA GLY A 125 -0.76 -7.10 11.04
C GLY A 125 -0.76 -7.62 9.62
N LEU A 126 0.43 -7.78 9.05
CA LEU A 126 0.58 -8.29 7.69
C LEU A 126 0.56 -9.82 7.67
N MET A 127 0.12 -10.39 6.56
CA MET A 127 0.18 -11.84 6.35
C MET A 127 1.64 -12.30 6.35
N ASP A 128 1.90 -13.49 6.92
CA ASP A 128 3.24 -14.04 6.95
C ASP A 128 3.85 -14.16 5.56
N GLY A 129 3.05 -14.60 4.59
CA GLY A 129 3.51 -14.69 3.21
C GLY A 129 3.95 -13.36 2.62
N THR A 130 3.31 -12.27 3.02
CA THR A 130 3.68 -10.92 2.60
C THR A 130 5.04 -10.52 3.21
N ILE A 131 5.20 -10.74 4.51
CA ILE A 131 6.44 -10.41 5.22
C ILE A 131 7.62 -11.18 4.62
N GLU A 132 7.43 -12.46 4.36
CA GLU A 132 8.48 -13.32 3.80
C GLU A 132 8.95 -12.88 2.43
N ARG A 133 8.05 -12.30 1.63
CA ARG A 133 8.36 -11.90 0.25
C ARG A 133 8.88 -10.46 0.12
N CYS A 134 8.88 -9.70 1.20
CA CYS A 134 9.44 -8.35 1.17
C CYS A 134 10.95 -8.38 1.04
N ASN A 135 11.46 -7.40 0.33
CA ASN A 135 12.89 -7.28 0.08
C ASN A 135 13.65 -6.64 1.24
#